data_50bb1465f1ec03533038d6d9982c2c45
#
_entry.id   50bb1465f1ec03533038d6d9982c2c45
#
_cell.length_a   1.000
_cell.length_b   1.000
_cell.length_c   1.000
_cell.angle_alpha   90.00
_cell.angle_beta   90.00
_cell.angle_gamma   90.00
#
_symmetry.space_group_name_H-M   'P 1'
#
loop_
_entity.id
_entity.type
_entity.pdbx_description
1 polymer ?
#
loop_
_entity_poly.entity_id
_entity_poly.type
_entity_poly.pdbx_seq_one_letter_code
_entity_poly.pdbx_strand_id
1 'polypeptide(L)'
;MYKILVPVDFSEKSKYAVKMAAKIGKNIESEIYLLHLVELPSGIIDMGSGSNFSIPESMMYLRKVKEKILDLKTTYFSDNQIVRYSIRFQNPFEGIRDFVKKINANLIVMGSKGVSDFEEMIIGSNTEKVVRTSTIPVIVVKADSQKFKFKKLVFASNYDEENKVAFIDFLNFAKQFKTEIHLLKINTASSFENSFITKEKIKNFIKDFDLPNNTIHIHNDESVVKGITNFAKEIEADLIALTTHGRSGLSSLFNSSIAKSVSKSVLRPVITFKI
;
A
#
# COMPACT_ATOMS: atom_id res chain seq x y z
N MET A 1 9.81 16.26 7.15
CA MET A 1 8.47 16.22 6.50
C MET A 1 8.28 14.87 5.83
N TYR A 2 7.17 14.20 6.11
CA TYR A 2 6.87 12.85 5.61
C TYR A 2 6.45 12.91 4.15
N LYS A 3 7.04 12.11 3.27
CA LYS A 3 6.79 12.16 1.82
C LYS A 3 5.97 10.97 1.35
N ILE A 4 4.80 11.24 0.77
CA ILE A 4 3.85 10.25 0.29
C ILE A 4 3.84 10.27 -1.23
N LEU A 5 4.17 9.14 -1.86
CA LEU A 5 4.06 8.97 -3.30
C LEU A 5 2.73 8.31 -3.66
N VAL A 6 2.02 8.91 -4.61
CA VAL A 6 0.75 8.39 -5.14
C VAL A 6 0.85 8.26 -6.66
N PRO A 7 1.13 7.06 -7.18
CA PRO A 7 1.01 6.80 -8.61
C PRO A 7 -0.45 6.94 -9.06
N VAL A 8 -0.69 7.70 -10.13
CA VAL A 8 -2.03 7.96 -10.65
C VAL A 8 -2.11 7.64 -12.15
N ASP A 9 -3.12 6.86 -12.52
CA ASP A 9 -3.49 6.52 -13.90
C ASP A 9 -4.89 7.01 -14.28
N PHE A 10 -5.50 7.81 -13.39
CA PHE A 10 -6.86 8.35 -13.49
C PHE A 10 -7.98 7.30 -13.42
N SER A 11 -7.66 6.04 -13.15
CA SER A 11 -8.66 5.03 -12.84
C SER A 11 -9.39 5.35 -11.53
N GLU A 12 -10.53 4.75 -11.31
CA GLU A 12 -11.28 4.89 -10.06
C GLU A 12 -10.46 4.43 -8.85
N LYS A 13 -9.69 3.35 -9.01
CA LYS A 13 -8.83 2.82 -7.95
C LYS A 13 -7.68 3.76 -7.61
N SER A 14 -7.09 4.44 -8.60
CA SER A 14 -6.09 5.47 -8.33
C SER A 14 -6.69 6.71 -7.64
N LYS A 15 -7.94 7.07 -7.95
CA LYS A 15 -8.65 8.12 -7.21
C LYS A 15 -8.88 7.74 -5.75
N TYR A 16 -9.18 6.46 -5.44
CA TYR A 16 -9.25 5.99 -4.05
C TYR A 16 -7.90 6.11 -3.33
N ALA A 17 -6.80 5.84 -4.01
CA ALA A 17 -5.46 6.06 -3.46
C ALA A 17 -5.18 7.54 -3.18
N VAL A 18 -5.59 8.44 -4.07
CA VAL A 18 -5.51 9.90 -3.87
C VAL A 18 -6.31 10.33 -2.64
N LYS A 19 -7.55 9.87 -2.49
CA LYS A 19 -8.38 10.13 -1.31
C LYS A 19 -7.73 9.62 -0.02
N MET A 20 -7.14 8.43 -0.05
CA MET A 20 -6.42 7.85 1.08
C MET A 20 -5.19 8.71 1.45
N ALA A 21 -4.39 9.10 0.48
CA ALA A 21 -3.23 9.96 0.72
C ALA A 21 -3.63 11.33 1.27
N ALA A 22 -4.70 11.94 0.76
CA ALA A 22 -5.25 13.18 1.29
C ALA A 22 -5.66 13.05 2.76
N LYS A 23 -6.28 11.91 3.12
CA LYS A 23 -6.69 11.62 4.50
C LYS A 23 -5.50 11.40 5.43
N ILE A 24 -4.47 10.68 4.98
CA ILE A 24 -3.21 10.52 5.71
C ILE A 24 -2.56 11.88 5.93
N GLY A 25 -2.45 12.70 4.89
CA GLY A 25 -1.84 14.02 4.95
C GLY A 25 -2.59 15.06 5.81
N LYS A 26 -3.84 14.79 6.23
CA LYS A 26 -4.54 15.59 7.24
C LYS A 26 -4.09 15.29 8.68
N ASN A 27 -3.50 14.12 8.91
CA ASN A 27 -3.04 13.68 10.23
C ASN A 27 -1.52 13.75 10.39
N ILE A 28 -0.79 13.74 9.28
CA ILE A 28 0.68 13.71 9.26
C ILE A 28 1.17 14.94 8.47
N GLU A 29 2.06 15.71 9.05
CA GLU A 29 2.76 16.78 8.32
C GLU A 29 3.55 16.18 7.16
N SER A 30 3.04 16.34 5.93
CA SER A 30 3.54 15.61 4.76
C SER A 30 3.52 16.42 3.47
N GLU A 31 4.42 16.04 2.56
CA GLU A 31 4.34 16.38 1.13
C GLU A 31 3.78 15.19 0.35
N ILE A 32 2.77 15.42 -0.48
CA ILE A 32 2.15 14.40 -1.31
C ILE A 32 2.56 14.61 -2.76
N TYR A 33 3.05 13.54 -3.39
CA TYR A 33 3.52 13.56 -4.77
C TYR A 33 2.60 12.73 -5.64
N LEU A 34 1.83 13.36 -6.52
CA LEU A 34 1.04 12.69 -7.56
C LEU A 34 1.97 12.40 -8.75
N LEU A 35 2.18 11.14 -9.06
CA LEU A 35 3.05 10.70 -10.16
C LEU A 35 2.22 10.05 -11.25
N HIS A 36 2.22 10.65 -12.45
CA HIS A 36 1.66 10.01 -13.65
C HIS A 36 2.79 9.54 -14.56
N LEU A 37 2.68 8.28 -14.98
CA LEU A 37 3.67 7.62 -15.83
C LEU A 37 3.02 7.32 -17.18
N VAL A 38 3.67 7.81 -18.23
CA VAL A 38 3.24 7.61 -19.63
C VAL A 38 4.15 6.56 -20.24
N GLU A 39 3.59 5.41 -20.58
CA GLU A 39 4.32 4.41 -21.37
C GLU A 39 4.38 4.86 -22.82
N LEU A 40 5.59 5.05 -23.33
CA LEU A 40 5.79 5.24 -24.76
C LEU A 40 5.68 3.87 -25.44
N PRO A 41 4.89 3.73 -26.50
CA PRO A 41 4.91 2.51 -27.31
C PRO A 41 6.35 2.22 -27.76
N SER A 42 6.78 0.97 -27.68
CA SER A 42 8.14 0.54 -27.98
C SER A 42 8.64 0.84 -29.41
N GLY A 43 7.75 1.29 -30.30
CA GLY A 43 8.08 1.73 -31.65
C GLY A 43 8.45 3.21 -31.82
N ILE A 44 8.33 4.05 -30.77
CA ILE A 44 8.64 5.49 -30.87
C ILE A 44 10.14 5.77 -30.64
N ILE A 45 10.91 4.81 -30.16
CA ILE A 45 12.37 4.95 -29.94
C ILE A 45 13.15 4.88 -31.26
N ASP A 46 12.54 4.42 -32.33
CA ASP A 46 13.15 4.39 -33.66
C ASP A 46 12.99 5.76 -34.35
N MET A 47 13.83 6.73 -33.98
CA MET A 47 13.82 8.08 -34.54
C MET A 47 14.17 8.13 -36.06
N GLY A 48 14.24 6.98 -36.73
CA GLY A 48 14.55 6.84 -38.15
C GLY A 48 13.35 6.51 -39.07
N SER A 49 12.23 6.05 -38.54
CA SER A 49 11.08 5.66 -39.33
C SER A 49 9.83 6.41 -38.88
N GLY A 50 9.53 7.53 -39.53
CA GLY A 50 8.25 8.24 -39.65
C GLY A 50 7.10 7.91 -38.68
N SER A 51 7.32 7.84 -37.36
CA SER A 51 6.27 7.61 -36.41
C SER A 51 5.43 8.88 -36.19
N ASN A 52 4.15 8.78 -36.51
CA ASN A 52 3.16 9.86 -36.60
C ASN A 52 2.73 10.47 -35.26
N PHE A 53 3.59 10.57 -34.27
CA PHE A 53 3.26 11.37 -33.08
C PHE A 53 3.75 12.79 -33.31
N SER A 54 2.87 13.64 -33.81
CA SER A 54 3.24 15.04 -34.05
C SER A 54 3.51 15.74 -32.71
N ILE A 55 4.47 16.67 -32.68
CA ILE A 55 4.76 17.52 -31.50
C ILE A 55 3.47 18.17 -30.95
N PRO A 56 2.53 18.69 -31.78
CA PRO A 56 1.27 19.22 -31.30
C PRO A 56 0.40 18.21 -30.53
N GLU A 57 0.32 16.97 -30.97
CA GLU A 57 -0.49 15.93 -30.30
C GLU A 57 0.10 15.53 -28.95
N SER A 58 1.41 15.41 -28.87
CA SER A 58 2.11 15.14 -27.62
C SER A 58 1.89 16.28 -26.60
N MET A 59 1.94 17.53 -27.06
CA MET A 59 1.66 18.69 -26.22
C MET A 59 0.21 18.75 -25.74
N MET A 60 -0.76 18.44 -26.64
CA MET A 60 -2.18 18.34 -26.26
C MET A 60 -2.43 17.25 -25.24
N TYR A 61 -1.80 16.08 -25.41
CA TYR A 61 -1.89 14.99 -24.45
C TYR A 61 -1.37 15.39 -23.06
N LEU A 62 -0.17 15.96 -23.00
CA LEU A 62 0.43 16.43 -21.74
C LEU A 62 -0.43 17.50 -21.06
N ARG A 63 -1.05 18.40 -21.84
CA ARG A 63 -1.98 19.42 -21.32
C ARG A 63 -3.18 18.74 -20.65
N LYS A 64 -3.83 17.79 -21.31
CA LYS A 64 -4.95 17.03 -20.74
C LYS A 64 -4.56 16.24 -19.48
N VAL A 65 -3.38 15.61 -19.47
CA VAL A 65 -2.85 14.93 -18.29
C VAL A 65 -2.66 15.90 -17.13
N LYS A 66 -2.06 17.07 -17.39
CA LYS A 66 -1.86 18.12 -16.39
C LYS A 66 -3.20 18.61 -15.82
N GLU A 67 -4.18 18.88 -16.68
CA GLU A 67 -5.53 19.30 -16.27
C GLU A 67 -6.17 18.25 -15.33
N LYS A 68 -6.11 16.95 -15.67
CA LYS A 68 -6.62 15.87 -14.84
C LYS A 68 -5.90 15.77 -13.47
N ILE A 69 -4.58 16.00 -13.44
CA ILE A 69 -3.83 16.01 -12.17
C ILE A 69 -4.23 17.21 -11.30
N LEU A 70 -4.41 18.37 -11.91
CA LEU A 70 -4.85 19.58 -11.20
C LEU A 70 -6.28 19.40 -10.65
N ASP A 71 -7.16 18.78 -11.42
CA ASP A 71 -8.51 18.41 -10.97
C ASP A 71 -8.46 17.48 -9.75
N LEU A 72 -7.62 16.42 -9.76
CA LEU A 72 -7.40 15.59 -8.58
C LEU A 72 -6.90 16.39 -7.38
N LYS A 73 -5.99 17.33 -7.60
CA LYS A 73 -5.45 18.20 -6.55
C LYS A 73 -6.54 19.08 -5.94
N THR A 74 -7.31 19.77 -6.74
CA THR A 74 -8.36 20.67 -6.24
C THR A 74 -9.55 19.93 -5.63
N THR A 75 -9.86 18.73 -6.15
CA THR A 75 -11.02 17.95 -5.67
C THR A 75 -10.76 17.27 -4.33
N TYR A 76 -9.53 16.75 -4.07
CA TYR A 76 -9.30 15.87 -2.94
C TYR A 76 -8.41 16.45 -1.84
N PHE A 77 -7.68 17.52 -2.09
CA PHE A 77 -6.78 18.11 -1.11
C PHE A 77 -7.25 19.49 -0.68
N SER A 78 -7.02 19.82 0.58
CA SER A 78 -7.24 21.16 1.13
C SER A 78 -6.03 22.07 0.88
N ASP A 79 -6.24 23.38 0.92
CA ASP A 79 -5.21 24.38 0.60
C ASP A 79 -3.98 24.32 1.51
N ASN A 80 -4.14 23.81 2.72
CA ASN A 80 -3.04 23.66 3.68
C ASN A 80 -2.20 22.39 3.46
N GLN A 81 -2.56 21.53 2.51
CA GLN A 81 -1.80 20.34 2.16
C GLN A 81 -0.79 20.64 1.04
N ILE A 82 0.46 20.23 1.26
CA ILE A 82 1.50 20.41 0.22
C ILE A 82 1.40 19.26 -0.78
N VAL A 83 0.88 19.58 -1.97
CA VAL A 83 0.72 18.60 -3.05
C VAL A 83 1.54 19.04 -4.27
N ARG A 84 2.47 18.17 -4.65
CA ARG A 84 3.29 18.30 -5.87
C ARG A 84 2.86 17.27 -6.89
N TYR A 85 3.22 17.46 -8.15
CA TYR A 85 3.00 16.44 -9.17
C TYR A 85 4.19 16.31 -10.11
N SER A 86 4.27 15.15 -10.75
CA SER A 86 5.26 14.87 -11.80
C SER A 86 4.62 14.00 -12.88
N ILE A 87 4.92 14.32 -14.14
CA ILE A 87 4.58 13.50 -15.30
C ILE A 87 5.90 12.99 -15.87
N ARG A 88 6.01 11.68 -16.13
CA ARG A 88 7.24 11.08 -16.65
C ARG A 88 6.92 10.06 -17.75
N PHE A 89 7.79 10.03 -18.73
CA PHE A 89 7.77 9.02 -19.80
C PHE A 89 8.67 7.86 -19.37
N GLN A 90 8.07 6.82 -18.79
CA GLN A 90 8.79 5.66 -18.28
C GLN A 90 7.82 4.52 -18.01
N ASN A 91 8.33 3.27 -18.04
CA ASN A 91 7.56 2.13 -17.55
C ASN A 91 7.05 2.38 -16.12
N PRO A 92 5.77 2.10 -15.81
CA PRO A 92 5.17 2.45 -14.53
C PRO A 92 5.91 1.88 -13.32
N PHE A 93 6.32 0.61 -13.36
CA PHE A 93 7.02 0.00 -12.23
C PHE A 93 8.40 0.66 -11.98
N GLU A 94 9.18 0.83 -13.04
CA GLU A 94 10.50 1.46 -12.94
C GLU A 94 10.40 2.92 -12.54
N GLY A 95 9.45 3.65 -13.13
CA GLY A 95 9.20 5.05 -12.82
C GLY A 95 8.81 5.28 -11.36
N ILE A 96 7.97 4.40 -10.78
CA ILE A 96 7.64 4.45 -9.35
C ILE A 96 8.90 4.23 -8.51
N ARG A 97 9.66 3.16 -8.79
CA ARG A 97 10.88 2.81 -8.06
C ARG A 97 11.92 3.95 -8.06
N ASP A 98 12.16 4.52 -9.23
CA ASP A 98 13.16 5.58 -9.40
C ASP A 98 12.69 6.90 -8.76
N PHE A 99 11.37 7.17 -8.81
CA PHE A 99 10.82 8.35 -8.19
C PHE A 99 10.79 8.27 -6.66
N VAL A 100 10.52 7.10 -6.08
CA VAL A 100 10.69 6.83 -4.64
C VAL A 100 12.07 7.24 -4.17
N LYS A 101 13.11 6.79 -4.87
CA LYS A 101 14.51 7.15 -4.55
C LYS A 101 14.77 8.64 -4.72
N LYS A 102 14.29 9.24 -5.84
CA LYS A 102 14.52 10.65 -6.16
C LYS A 102 14.00 11.59 -5.08
N ILE A 103 12.81 11.32 -4.55
CA ILE A 103 12.20 12.19 -3.53
C ILE A 103 12.47 11.71 -2.09
N ASN A 104 13.14 10.57 -1.90
CA ASN A 104 13.24 9.88 -0.62
C ASN A 104 11.85 9.70 0.02
N ALA A 105 10.96 9.01 -0.69
CA ALA A 105 9.60 8.77 -0.21
C ALA A 105 9.59 7.87 1.04
N ASN A 106 8.64 8.12 1.93
CA ASN A 106 8.44 7.34 3.15
C ASN A 106 7.29 6.35 3.02
N LEU A 107 6.37 6.59 2.08
CA LEU A 107 5.16 5.78 1.88
C LEU A 107 4.75 5.83 0.41
N ILE A 108 4.31 4.70 -0.12
CA ILE A 108 3.57 4.64 -1.39
C ILE A 108 2.10 4.37 -1.08
N VAL A 109 1.18 5.12 -1.68
CA VAL A 109 -0.26 4.83 -1.64
C VAL A 109 -0.74 4.63 -3.08
N MET A 110 -1.23 3.44 -3.40
CA MET A 110 -1.62 3.14 -4.78
C MET A 110 -2.91 2.34 -4.87
N GLY A 111 -3.61 2.47 -5.98
CA GLY A 111 -4.77 1.65 -6.31
C GLY A 111 -4.39 0.19 -6.50
N SER A 112 -5.31 -0.70 -6.22
CA SER A 112 -5.09 -2.15 -6.43
C SER A 112 -4.97 -2.54 -7.89
N LYS A 113 -5.50 -1.72 -8.83
CA LYS A 113 -5.68 -2.05 -10.23
C LYS A 113 -5.67 -0.78 -11.08
N GLY A 114 -5.14 -0.86 -12.30
CA GLY A 114 -5.16 0.21 -13.28
C GLY A 114 -6.37 0.15 -14.22
N VAL A 115 -6.33 0.93 -15.30
CA VAL A 115 -7.41 1.07 -16.29
C VAL A 115 -7.63 -0.20 -17.09
N SER A 116 -6.62 -1.08 -17.24
CA SER A 116 -6.60 -2.19 -18.20
C SER A 116 -7.26 -3.49 -17.75
N ASP A 117 -7.72 -3.60 -16.52
CA ASP A 117 -8.15 -4.89 -15.96
C ASP A 117 -9.64 -4.94 -15.62
N PHE A 118 -10.38 -5.82 -16.22
CA PHE A 118 -11.85 -5.96 -16.08
C PHE A 118 -12.33 -6.79 -14.86
N GLU A 119 -11.47 -7.58 -14.20
CA GLU A 119 -11.89 -8.44 -13.10
C GLU A 119 -11.68 -7.78 -11.71
N GLU A 120 -12.73 -7.75 -10.89
CA GLU A 120 -12.76 -7.04 -9.59
C GLU A 120 -11.80 -7.60 -8.52
N MET A 121 -11.34 -8.84 -8.63
CA MET A 121 -10.55 -9.55 -7.61
C MET A 121 -9.05 -9.63 -7.91
N ILE A 122 -8.53 -8.91 -8.92
CA ILE A 122 -7.13 -8.99 -9.33
C ILE A 122 -6.36 -7.75 -8.86
N ILE A 123 -5.14 -7.92 -8.35
CA ILE A 123 -4.18 -6.84 -8.18
C ILE A 123 -3.46 -6.64 -9.51
N GLY A 124 -3.39 -5.40 -9.99
CA GLY A 124 -2.67 -5.04 -11.20
C GLY A 124 -1.17 -5.40 -11.12
N SER A 125 -0.60 -5.78 -12.25
CA SER A 125 0.80 -6.23 -12.35
C SER A 125 1.81 -5.23 -11.77
N ASN A 126 1.61 -3.94 -11.97
CA ASN A 126 2.48 -2.89 -11.42
C ASN A 126 2.36 -2.81 -9.89
N THR A 127 1.12 -2.86 -9.35
CA THR A 127 0.89 -2.85 -7.90
C THR A 127 1.52 -4.07 -7.24
N GLU A 128 1.35 -5.26 -7.83
CA GLU A 128 1.98 -6.48 -7.32
C GLU A 128 3.50 -6.38 -7.30
N LYS A 129 4.11 -5.89 -8.39
CA LYS A 129 5.57 -5.69 -8.46
C LYS A 129 6.06 -4.71 -7.41
N VAL A 130 5.34 -3.58 -7.22
CA VAL A 130 5.70 -2.56 -6.22
C VAL A 130 5.61 -3.13 -4.81
N VAL A 131 4.49 -3.77 -4.43
CA VAL A 131 4.31 -4.41 -3.11
C VAL A 131 5.42 -5.42 -2.82
N ARG A 132 5.80 -6.23 -3.81
CA ARG A 132 6.83 -7.25 -3.64
C ARG A 132 8.25 -6.69 -3.50
N THR A 133 8.55 -5.58 -4.15
CA THR A 133 9.94 -5.11 -4.29
C THR A 133 10.24 -3.80 -3.59
N SER A 134 9.22 -3.10 -3.10
CA SER A 134 9.41 -1.83 -2.39
C SER A 134 10.22 -2.03 -1.11
N THR A 135 11.12 -1.11 -0.84
CA THR A 135 11.89 -1.03 0.41
C THR A 135 11.22 -0.12 1.44
N ILE A 136 10.15 0.56 1.06
CA ILE A 136 9.34 1.42 1.93
C ILE A 136 7.92 0.87 1.99
N PRO A 137 7.13 1.22 3.01
CA PRO A 137 5.74 0.77 3.14
C PRO A 137 4.88 1.12 1.92
N VAL A 138 3.97 0.19 1.57
CA VAL A 138 3.03 0.36 0.45
C VAL A 138 1.60 0.13 0.95
N ILE A 139 0.73 1.13 0.81
CA ILE A 139 -0.71 0.99 1.01
C ILE A 139 -1.38 0.69 -0.32
N VAL A 140 -2.13 -0.41 -0.38
CA VAL A 140 -2.97 -0.79 -1.51
C VAL A 140 -4.42 -0.50 -1.18
N VAL A 141 -5.09 0.31 -2.03
CA VAL A 141 -6.48 0.74 -1.84
C VAL A 141 -7.36 0.17 -2.94
N LYS A 142 -8.48 -0.47 -2.55
CA LYS A 142 -9.45 -1.08 -3.49
C LYS A 142 -10.79 -0.37 -3.57
N ALA A 143 -11.23 0.17 -2.46
CA ALA A 143 -12.54 0.78 -2.31
C ALA A 143 -12.42 2.21 -1.79
N ASP A 144 -13.49 2.96 -1.87
CA ASP A 144 -13.51 4.31 -1.33
C ASP A 144 -13.21 4.30 0.18
N SER A 145 -12.13 4.98 0.53
CA SER A 145 -11.59 5.01 1.88
C SER A 145 -12.26 6.04 2.80
N GLN A 146 -13.35 6.68 2.37
CA GLN A 146 -14.02 7.72 3.17
C GLN A 146 -14.47 7.19 4.54
N LYS A 147 -14.83 5.92 4.65
CA LYS A 147 -15.28 5.27 5.88
C LYS A 147 -14.15 4.91 6.85
N PHE A 148 -12.92 4.77 6.39
CA PHE A 148 -11.79 4.34 7.22
C PHE A 148 -11.19 5.52 8.00
N LYS A 149 -11.05 5.36 9.31
CA LYS A 149 -10.68 6.45 10.24
C LYS A 149 -9.30 6.29 10.89
N PHE A 150 -8.56 5.25 10.56
CA PHE A 150 -7.30 4.84 11.22
C PHE A 150 -7.45 4.62 12.73
N LYS A 151 -8.65 4.22 13.19
CA LYS A 151 -8.92 3.96 14.61
C LYS A 151 -8.52 2.55 15.01
N LYS A 152 -8.75 1.56 14.13
CA LYS A 152 -8.47 0.13 14.37
C LYS A 152 -7.49 -0.38 13.32
N LEU A 153 -6.25 -0.60 13.73
CA LEU A 153 -5.21 -1.15 12.87
C LEU A 153 -4.92 -2.59 13.26
N VAL A 154 -4.96 -3.52 12.30
CA VAL A 154 -4.62 -4.93 12.51
C VAL A 154 -3.20 -5.16 12.02
N PHE A 155 -2.32 -5.66 12.88
CA PHE A 155 -1.02 -6.21 12.49
C PHE A 155 -1.09 -7.72 12.53
N ALA A 156 -1.11 -8.37 11.36
CA ALA A 156 -1.17 -9.82 11.24
C ALA A 156 0.22 -10.40 10.94
N SER A 157 0.71 -11.26 11.83
CA SER A 157 2.06 -11.82 11.77
C SER A 157 2.13 -13.19 12.45
N ASN A 158 3.22 -13.92 12.21
CA ASN A 158 3.62 -15.10 13.00
C ASN A 158 4.49 -14.71 14.21
N TYR A 159 4.87 -13.44 14.35
CA TYR A 159 5.66 -12.89 15.46
C TYR A 159 7.03 -13.54 15.64
N ASP A 160 7.67 -13.93 14.55
CA ASP A 160 9.08 -14.34 14.56
C ASP A 160 10.00 -13.11 14.64
N GLU A 161 11.20 -13.28 15.16
CA GLU A 161 12.16 -12.20 15.39
C GLU A 161 12.45 -11.36 14.13
N GLU A 162 12.47 -11.99 12.95
CA GLU A 162 12.66 -11.31 11.68
C GLU A 162 11.60 -10.23 11.37
N ASN A 163 10.41 -10.36 11.95
CA ASN A 163 9.32 -9.39 11.77
C ASN A 163 9.49 -8.11 12.62
N LYS A 164 10.46 -8.05 13.54
CA LYS A 164 10.64 -6.89 14.43
C LYS A 164 10.94 -5.61 13.66
N VAL A 165 11.74 -5.67 12.61
CA VAL A 165 12.06 -4.48 11.77
C VAL A 165 10.78 -3.93 11.15
N ALA A 166 10.01 -4.78 10.50
CA ALA A 166 8.73 -4.39 9.88
C ALA A 166 7.70 -3.92 10.94
N PHE A 167 7.74 -4.48 12.15
CA PHE A 167 6.89 -4.05 13.26
C PHE A 167 7.27 -2.65 13.77
N ILE A 168 8.56 -2.30 13.82
CA ILE A 168 9.02 -0.94 14.13
C ILE A 168 8.46 0.06 13.12
N ASP A 169 8.55 -0.24 11.84
CA ASP A 169 8.01 0.61 10.78
C ASP A 169 6.49 0.75 10.88
N PHE A 170 5.79 -0.35 11.21
CA PHE A 170 4.35 -0.31 11.49
C PHE A 170 4.03 0.61 12.68
N LEU A 171 4.77 0.51 13.79
CA LEU A 171 4.57 1.36 14.95
C LEU A 171 4.83 2.83 14.64
N ASN A 172 5.89 3.13 13.89
CA ASN A 172 6.19 4.49 13.45
C ASN A 172 5.06 5.09 12.60
N PHE A 173 4.42 4.27 11.75
CA PHE A 173 3.23 4.66 11.04
C PHE A 173 2.03 4.82 11.98
N ALA A 174 1.74 3.83 12.83
CA ALA A 174 0.59 3.82 13.73
C ALA A 174 0.59 4.98 14.74
N LYS A 175 1.76 5.38 15.26
CA LYS A 175 1.93 6.50 16.20
C LYS A 175 1.48 7.86 15.64
N GLN A 176 1.34 7.98 14.32
CA GLN A 176 0.82 9.20 13.69
C GLN A 176 -0.70 9.36 13.87
N PHE A 177 -1.38 8.33 14.36
CA PHE A 177 -2.81 8.30 14.52
C PHE A 177 -3.18 7.93 15.97
N LYS A 178 -4.35 8.39 16.44
CA LYS A 178 -4.94 7.89 17.69
C LYS A 178 -5.62 6.55 17.40
N THR A 179 -4.86 5.47 17.42
CA THR A 179 -5.30 4.15 16.97
C THR A 179 -5.29 3.12 18.08
N GLU A 180 -6.17 2.13 17.97
CA GLU A 180 -6.14 0.86 18.67
C GLU A 180 -5.43 -0.17 17.79
N ILE A 181 -4.43 -0.86 18.34
CA ILE A 181 -3.62 -1.85 17.63
C ILE A 181 -4.11 -3.25 17.98
N HIS A 182 -4.57 -3.99 16.99
CA HIS A 182 -4.96 -5.40 17.12
C HIS A 182 -3.83 -6.28 16.59
N LEU A 183 -3.14 -6.97 17.49
CA LEU A 183 -2.09 -7.93 17.18
C LEU A 183 -2.72 -9.27 16.87
N LEU A 184 -2.68 -9.71 15.61
CA LEU A 184 -3.41 -10.89 15.13
C LEU A 184 -2.46 -12.02 14.73
N LYS A 185 -2.67 -13.20 15.31
CA LYS A 185 -2.13 -14.47 14.84
C LYS A 185 -3.27 -15.34 14.32
N ILE A 186 -3.10 -15.90 13.12
CA ILE A 186 -4.03 -16.89 12.58
C ILE A 186 -3.48 -18.29 12.81
N ASN A 187 -4.28 -19.13 13.42
CA ASN A 187 -4.07 -20.57 13.49
C ASN A 187 -4.86 -21.25 12.36
N THR A 188 -4.22 -22.21 11.71
CA THR A 188 -4.87 -23.08 10.73
C THR A 188 -4.63 -24.53 11.11
N ALA A 189 -5.36 -25.47 10.51
CA ALA A 189 -5.17 -26.90 10.78
C ALA A 189 -3.71 -27.35 10.50
N SER A 190 -3.04 -26.73 9.52
CA SER A 190 -1.65 -27.06 9.15
C SER A 190 -0.58 -26.31 9.97
N SER A 191 -0.97 -25.28 10.72
CA SER A 191 -0.05 -24.44 11.51
C SER A 191 -0.65 -24.07 12.86
N PHE A 192 -1.20 -25.09 13.54
CA PHE A 192 -1.79 -24.93 14.86
C PHE A 192 -0.71 -24.72 15.91
N GLU A 193 -0.89 -23.71 16.74
CA GLU A 193 -0.11 -23.45 17.94
C GLU A 193 -1.02 -23.31 19.15
N ASN A 194 -0.57 -23.80 20.32
CA ASN A 194 -1.30 -23.64 21.56
C ASN A 194 -1.47 -22.15 21.90
N SER A 195 -2.70 -21.73 22.22
CA SER A 195 -3.04 -20.32 22.46
C SER A 195 -2.24 -19.68 23.60
N PHE A 196 -1.90 -20.45 24.65
CA PHE A 196 -1.08 -19.95 25.75
C PHE A 196 0.33 -19.65 25.26
N ILE A 197 0.95 -20.59 24.56
CA ILE A 197 2.31 -20.44 24.01
C ILE A 197 2.34 -19.25 23.01
N THR A 198 1.37 -19.19 22.14
CA THR A 198 1.25 -18.10 21.16
C THR A 198 1.11 -16.73 21.83
N LYS A 199 0.30 -16.62 22.89
CA LYS A 199 0.17 -15.37 23.65
C LYS A 199 1.48 -14.94 24.28
N GLU A 200 2.21 -15.87 24.90
CA GLU A 200 3.52 -15.59 25.48
C GLU A 200 4.55 -15.20 24.42
N LYS A 201 4.54 -15.86 23.26
CA LYS A 201 5.37 -15.48 22.11
C LYS A 201 5.10 -14.02 21.68
N ILE A 202 3.83 -13.65 21.53
CA ILE A 202 3.45 -12.29 21.14
C ILE A 202 3.86 -11.29 22.22
N LYS A 203 3.62 -11.56 23.50
CA LYS A 203 4.06 -10.70 24.62
C LYS A 203 5.57 -10.50 24.61
N ASN A 204 6.35 -11.57 24.43
CA ASN A 204 7.81 -11.49 24.33
C ASN A 204 8.27 -10.70 23.10
N PHE A 205 7.58 -10.83 21.97
CA PHE A 205 7.87 -10.08 20.77
C PHE A 205 7.68 -8.57 20.98
N ILE A 206 6.62 -8.17 21.70
CA ILE A 206 6.27 -6.75 21.89
C ILE A 206 6.83 -6.12 23.17
N LYS A 207 7.48 -6.87 24.07
CA LYS A 207 7.88 -6.41 25.42
C LYS A 207 8.76 -5.16 25.43
N ASP A 208 9.57 -4.98 24.38
CA ASP A 208 10.52 -3.87 24.26
C ASP A 208 9.91 -2.65 23.55
N PHE A 209 8.63 -2.70 23.17
CA PHE A 209 7.95 -1.64 22.46
C PHE A 209 6.90 -0.94 23.33
N ASP A 210 6.86 0.38 23.23
CA ASP A 210 5.77 1.17 23.81
C ASP A 210 4.53 1.08 22.91
N LEU A 211 3.54 0.29 23.33
CA LEU A 211 2.29 0.02 22.64
C LEU A 211 1.10 0.46 23.49
N PRO A 212 0.73 1.73 23.44
CA PRO A 212 -0.53 2.14 24.06
C PRO A 212 -1.71 1.53 23.31
N ASN A 213 -2.71 1.10 24.03
CA ASN A 213 -3.99 0.63 23.47
C ASN A 213 -3.85 -0.51 22.45
N ASN A 214 -3.36 -1.67 22.90
CA ASN A 214 -3.22 -2.85 22.06
C ASN A 214 -3.99 -4.05 22.62
N THR A 215 -4.39 -4.97 21.73
CA THR A 215 -5.07 -6.22 22.07
C THR A 215 -4.50 -7.38 21.27
N ILE A 216 -4.24 -8.51 21.92
CA ILE A 216 -3.73 -9.74 21.28
C ILE A 216 -4.91 -10.66 20.91
N HIS A 217 -4.94 -11.08 19.65
CA HIS A 217 -5.94 -11.98 19.09
C HIS A 217 -5.29 -13.21 18.48
N ILE A 218 -5.85 -14.37 18.78
CA ILE A 218 -5.56 -15.65 18.14
C ILE A 218 -6.86 -16.12 17.51
N HIS A 219 -6.89 -16.16 16.18
CA HIS A 219 -8.08 -16.48 15.40
C HIS A 219 -7.84 -17.77 14.62
N ASN A 220 -8.79 -18.72 14.70
CA ASN A 220 -8.72 -20.00 14.00
C ASN A 220 -9.51 -19.91 12.70
N ASP A 221 -8.92 -20.34 11.58
CA ASP A 221 -9.61 -20.35 10.29
C ASP A 221 -9.00 -21.42 9.37
N GLU A 222 -9.67 -21.71 8.26
CA GLU A 222 -9.22 -22.69 7.26
C GLU A 222 -7.88 -22.28 6.62
N SER A 223 -7.67 -20.98 6.45
CA SER A 223 -6.44 -20.44 5.88
C SER A 223 -6.09 -19.07 6.49
N VAL A 224 -4.81 -18.72 6.46
CA VAL A 224 -4.33 -17.42 6.96
C VAL A 224 -5.05 -16.26 6.26
N VAL A 225 -5.29 -16.35 4.95
CA VAL A 225 -5.96 -15.29 4.18
C VAL A 225 -7.42 -15.12 4.62
N LYS A 226 -8.17 -16.20 4.77
CA LYS A 226 -9.56 -16.17 5.25
C LYS A 226 -9.62 -15.63 6.67
N GLY A 227 -8.76 -16.12 7.57
CA GLY A 227 -8.72 -15.68 8.96
C GLY A 227 -8.45 -14.19 9.11
N ILE A 228 -7.46 -13.64 8.39
CA ILE A 228 -7.20 -12.19 8.38
C ILE A 228 -8.43 -11.43 7.85
N THR A 229 -9.05 -11.93 6.79
CA THR A 229 -10.22 -11.28 6.16
C THR A 229 -11.42 -11.27 7.09
N ASN A 230 -11.74 -12.42 7.70
CA ASN A 230 -12.88 -12.59 8.59
C ASN A 230 -12.70 -11.76 9.87
N PHE A 231 -11.53 -11.85 10.50
CA PHE A 231 -11.22 -11.07 11.68
C PHE A 231 -11.29 -9.55 11.41
N ALA A 232 -10.66 -9.09 10.32
CA ALA A 232 -10.70 -7.67 9.96
C ALA A 232 -12.12 -7.17 9.67
N LYS A 233 -13.01 -8.03 9.15
CA LYS A 233 -14.44 -7.73 8.96
C LYS A 233 -15.16 -7.67 10.29
N GLU A 234 -14.95 -8.62 11.17
CA GLU A 234 -15.58 -8.75 12.48
C GLU A 234 -15.35 -7.51 13.35
N ILE A 235 -14.10 -7.06 13.47
CA ILE A 235 -13.76 -5.89 14.28
C ILE A 235 -13.95 -4.55 13.55
N GLU A 236 -14.37 -4.57 12.29
CA GLU A 236 -14.44 -3.39 11.42
C GLU A 236 -13.10 -2.65 11.31
N ALA A 237 -12.01 -3.39 11.07
CA ALA A 237 -10.68 -2.82 10.94
C ALA A 237 -10.61 -1.73 9.86
N ASP A 238 -9.87 -0.65 10.11
CA ASP A 238 -9.65 0.43 9.15
C ASP A 238 -8.48 0.14 8.20
N LEU A 239 -7.47 -0.60 8.67
CA LEU A 239 -6.27 -0.95 7.91
C LEU A 239 -5.71 -2.29 8.39
N ILE A 240 -5.23 -3.10 7.44
CA ILE A 240 -4.55 -4.36 7.71
C ILE A 240 -3.08 -4.19 7.38
N ALA A 241 -2.20 -4.43 8.34
CA ALA A 241 -0.75 -4.40 8.19
C ALA A 241 -0.20 -5.82 8.07
N LEU A 242 0.63 -6.04 7.06
CA LEU A 242 1.28 -7.32 6.76
C LEU A 242 2.77 -7.13 6.54
N THR A 243 3.54 -8.17 6.76
CA THR A 243 4.96 -8.21 6.40
C THR A 243 5.17 -8.88 5.05
N THR A 244 6.20 -8.47 4.32
CA THR A 244 6.57 -9.08 3.05
C THR A 244 8.07 -9.40 3.03
N HIS A 245 8.41 -10.62 2.64
CA HIS A 245 9.79 -10.97 2.31
C HIS A 245 10.11 -10.51 0.88
N GLY A 246 11.28 -9.93 0.69
CA GLY A 246 11.81 -9.67 -0.65
C GLY A 246 12.18 -10.98 -1.38
N ARG A 247 12.90 -10.86 -2.50
CA ARG A 247 13.31 -12.01 -3.34
C ARG A 247 14.17 -13.07 -2.63
N SER A 248 14.70 -12.82 -1.45
CA SER A 248 15.68 -13.67 -0.73
C SER A 248 15.12 -14.48 0.44
N GLY A 249 13.84 -14.36 0.78
CA GLY A 249 13.26 -15.06 1.93
C GLY A 249 12.88 -16.51 1.63
N LEU A 250 13.55 -17.48 2.28
CA LEU A 250 13.26 -18.91 2.17
C LEU A 250 12.13 -19.41 3.07
N SER A 251 11.54 -18.55 3.92
CA SER A 251 10.48 -18.97 4.84
C SER A 251 9.11 -19.02 4.14
N SER A 252 8.56 -20.21 4.05
CA SER A 252 7.45 -20.60 3.19
C SER A 252 6.04 -20.20 3.65
N LEU A 253 5.86 -19.51 4.79
CA LEU A 253 4.53 -19.33 5.39
C LEU A 253 3.97 -17.89 5.36
N PHE A 254 4.79 -16.86 5.16
CA PHE A 254 4.33 -15.48 4.97
C PHE A 254 4.94 -14.84 3.72
N ASN A 255 4.84 -15.55 2.63
CA ASN A 255 5.31 -15.09 1.31
C ASN A 255 4.54 -13.86 0.84
N SER A 256 5.14 -13.11 -0.06
CA SER A 256 4.48 -12.11 -0.91
C SER A 256 3.10 -12.57 -1.45
N SER A 257 2.85 -13.88 -1.46
CA SER A 257 1.57 -14.51 -1.79
C SER A 257 0.45 -14.21 -0.79
N ILE A 258 0.71 -14.13 0.54
CA ILE A 258 -0.34 -13.83 1.54
C ILE A 258 -0.73 -12.36 1.46
N ALA A 259 0.24 -11.44 1.46
CA ALA A 259 -0.04 -10.01 1.30
C ALA A 259 -0.79 -9.74 -0.02
N LYS A 260 -0.38 -10.40 -1.11
CA LYS A 260 -1.08 -10.36 -2.39
C LYS A 260 -2.49 -10.93 -2.28
N SER A 261 -2.66 -12.09 -1.65
CA SER A 261 -3.96 -12.76 -1.52
C SER A 261 -4.91 -12.01 -0.59
N VAL A 262 -4.43 -11.50 0.55
CA VAL A 262 -5.22 -10.63 1.44
C VAL A 262 -5.60 -9.36 0.70
N SER A 263 -4.66 -8.71 0.03
CA SER A 263 -4.97 -7.53 -0.78
C SER A 263 -5.94 -7.83 -1.91
N LYS A 264 -6.09 -9.06 -2.38
CA LYS A 264 -7.13 -9.48 -3.33
C LYS A 264 -8.49 -9.70 -2.67
N SER A 265 -8.51 -10.25 -1.47
CA SER A 265 -9.74 -10.74 -0.83
C SER A 265 -10.47 -9.68 -0.01
N VAL A 266 -9.76 -8.66 0.50
CA VAL A 266 -10.36 -7.62 1.36
C VAL A 266 -10.64 -6.34 0.59
N LEU A 267 -11.73 -5.66 0.95
CA LEU A 267 -12.03 -4.29 0.49
C LEU A 267 -11.31 -3.23 1.32
N ARG A 268 -10.84 -3.60 2.52
CA ARG A 268 -10.07 -2.71 3.40
C ARG A 268 -8.69 -2.41 2.82
N PRO A 269 -8.14 -1.23 3.07
CA PRO A 269 -6.76 -0.93 2.71
C PRO A 269 -5.80 -1.91 3.39
N VAL A 270 -4.77 -2.31 2.65
CA VAL A 270 -3.69 -3.18 3.16
C VAL A 270 -2.38 -2.42 3.06
N ILE A 271 -1.66 -2.30 4.17
CA ILE A 271 -0.29 -1.79 4.19
C ILE A 271 0.69 -2.94 4.33
N THR A 272 1.76 -2.91 3.55
CA THR A 272 2.83 -3.91 3.61
C THR A 272 4.14 -3.28 4.05
N PHE A 273 4.82 -3.95 4.96
CA PHE A 273 6.16 -3.58 5.44
C PHE A 273 7.15 -4.66 5.04
N LYS A 274 8.34 -4.25 4.64
CA LYS A 274 9.37 -5.20 4.23
C LYS A 274 10.18 -5.69 5.43
N ILE A 275 10.44 -7.00 5.44
CA ILE A 275 11.40 -7.66 6.31
C ILE A 275 12.78 -7.66 5.63
#